data_184656ce1c9af170dd2734e82002c779
#
_entry.id   184656ce1c9af170dd2734e82002c779
#
_cell.length_a   1.000
_cell.length_b   1.000
_cell.length_c   1.000
_cell.angle_alpha   90.00
_cell.angle_beta   90.00
_cell.angle_gamma   90.00
#
_symmetry.space_group_name_H-M   'P 1'
#
loop_
_entity.id
_entity.type
_entity.pdbx_description
1 polymer ?
#
loop_
_entity_poly.entity_id
_entity_poly.type
_entity_poly.pdbx_seq_one_letter_code
_entity_poly.pdbx_strand_id
1 'polypeptide(L)'
;MTKNRLFLILLLAVLMLPAFAQKEQFNPVYTGVTSLSIAPDARAGAMGDVGVATDPDVFSQYWNPAKYPFNIARAGVAMSYTPWLRQLVNDIDLINLAGFYRIGDYSAVSASLTYFSLGEVTMLDNDMTIKPYEMAFDVAYSRMLSENLSAAIALRAIYSDLQYSMDEDVEPGKAFAADIALYYNNYIILGDRECMLGLGMNISNIGTKISYDGGATNEFIPTNLRLGASLLYPIDEYNTISFSVDINKLLVPTRPTYAQFLEEKGYSPDEQGLQSEYASWLDEEGYNDISSISGIFKSFNDAPGGMSEELKEIYGGIGVEYCYNQQFSLRAGYHYENEFKGNRKYYTLGAGFKMSVFSLDGAYLISAAQSNPLDQTLRFSLSFDMDGLRDLFRRY
;
A
#
# COMPACT_ATOMS: atom_id res chain seq x y z
N MET A 1 42.47 -25.49 10.87
CA MET A 1 41.21 -25.44 10.07
C MET A 1 41.09 -24.06 9.45
N THR A 2 41.02 -23.96 8.13
CA THR A 2 41.00 -22.67 7.43
C THR A 2 39.61 -22.02 7.65
N LYS A 3 39.57 -20.66 7.79
CA LYS A 3 38.34 -19.86 8.01
C LYS A 3 37.19 -20.26 7.07
N ASN A 4 37.50 -20.66 5.83
CA ASN A 4 36.52 -21.11 4.85
C ASN A 4 35.83 -22.43 5.20
N ARG A 5 36.49 -23.36 5.91
CA ARG A 5 35.86 -24.59 6.36
C ARG A 5 34.93 -24.39 7.55
N LEU A 6 35.25 -23.43 8.43
CA LEU A 6 34.39 -23.06 9.53
C LEU A 6 33.10 -22.37 9.02
N PHE A 7 33.23 -21.49 8.02
CA PHE A 7 32.10 -20.84 7.37
C PHE A 7 31.18 -21.84 6.64
N LEU A 8 31.77 -22.83 5.97
CA LEU A 8 31.01 -23.89 5.29
C LEU A 8 30.26 -24.80 6.28
N ILE A 9 30.87 -25.09 7.43
CA ILE A 9 30.24 -25.90 8.50
C ILE A 9 29.10 -25.11 9.16
N LEU A 10 29.27 -23.79 9.39
CA LEU A 10 28.21 -22.94 9.91
C LEU A 10 27.04 -22.83 8.91
N LEU A 11 27.33 -22.69 7.61
CA LEU A 11 26.32 -22.65 6.54
C LEU A 11 25.57 -23.98 6.45
N LEU A 12 26.25 -25.12 6.55
CA LEU A 12 25.63 -26.45 6.56
C LEU A 12 24.85 -26.70 7.86
N ALA A 13 25.27 -26.19 9.00
CA ALA A 13 24.53 -26.29 10.26
C ALA A 13 23.23 -25.48 10.25
N VAL A 14 23.20 -24.34 9.57
CA VAL A 14 21.97 -23.54 9.35
C VAL A 14 20.98 -24.27 8.42
N LEU A 15 21.49 -25.07 7.46
CA LEU A 15 20.68 -25.87 6.56
C LEU A 15 20.11 -27.15 7.20
N MET A 16 20.58 -27.54 8.40
CA MET A 16 20.11 -28.74 9.12
C MET A 16 19.14 -28.44 10.26
N LEU A 17 18.56 -27.25 10.33
CA LEU A 17 17.42 -27.02 11.21
C LEU A 17 16.27 -27.93 10.74
N PRO A 18 15.68 -28.77 11.63
CA PRO A 18 14.56 -29.60 11.27
C PRO A 18 13.44 -28.68 10.81
N ALA A 19 13.11 -28.73 9.53
CA ALA A 19 11.86 -28.18 9.05
C ALA A 19 10.76 -29.05 9.67
N PHE A 20 10.21 -28.62 10.80
CA PHE A 20 8.91 -29.09 11.22
C PHE A 20 7.97 -28.67 10.09
N ALA A 21 7.54 -29.61 9.29
CA ALA A 21 6.51 -29.41 8.29
C ALA A 21 5.18 -29.20 9.04
N GLN A 22 5.00 -27.99 9.62
CA GLN A 22 3.68 -27.50 9.94
C GLN A 22 2.90 -27.45 8.63
N LYS A 23 1.69 -27.98 8.63
CA LYS A 23 0.79 -27.84 7.50
C LYS A 23 0.61 -26.33 7.26
N GLU A 24 1.19 -25.83 6.17
CA GLU A 24 1.06 -24.40 5.83
C GLU A 24 -0.42 -24.11 5.63
N GLN A 25 -0.94 -23.16 6.39
CA GLN A 25 -2.33 -22.77 6.39
C GLN A 25 -2.48 -21.35 5.82
N PHE A 26 -3.54 -21.11 5.08
CA PHE A 26 -3.88 -19.76 4.62
C PHE A 26 -4.23 -18.89 5.83
N ASN A 27 -3.40 -17.90 6.11
CA ASN A 27 -3.51 -17.00 7.26
C ASN A 27 -3.08 -15.58 6.88
N PRO A 28 -3.91 -14.84 6.11
CA PRO A 28 -3.63 -13.45 5.79
C PRO A 28 -3.73 -12.56 7.03
N VAL A 29 -3.03 -11.44 7.01
CA VAL A 29 -3.17 -10.41 8.05
C VAL A 29 -4.51 -9.68 7.84
N TYR A 30 -5.39 -9.75 8.82
CA TYR A 30 -6.73 -9.13 8.76
C TYR A 30 -6.70 -7.68 9.22
N THR A 31 -7.34 -6.80 8.46
CA THR A 31 -7.50 -5.38 8.81
C THR A 31 -8.86 -4.88 8.36
N GLY A 32 -9.41 -3.93 9.11
CA GLY A 32 -10.51 -3.10 8.63
C GLY A 32 -10.03 -2.09 7.58
N VAL A 33 -10.96 -1.49 6.85
CA VAL A 33 -10.73 -0.45 5.83
C VAL A 33 -9.64 -0.83 4.82
N THR A 34 -9.84 -1.97 4.17
CA THR A 34 -8.86 -2.56 3.25
C THR A 34 -8.56 -1.68 2.02
N SER A 35 -9.45 -0.74 1.68
CA SER A 35 -9.23 0.25 0.61
C SER A 35 -7.97 1.08 0.79
N LEU A 36 -7.52 1.30 2.03
CA LEU A 36 -6.27 2.01 2.34
C LEU A 36 -5.01 1.28 1.82
N SER A 37 -5.13 -0.01 1.51
CA SER A 37 -4.04 -0.82 0.95
C SER A 37 -4.03 -0.86 -0.58
N ILE A 38 -5.01 -0.24 -1.25
CA ILE A 38 -5.12 -0.23 -2.72
C ILE A 38 -4.32 0.94 -3.27
N ALA A 39 -3.40 0.67 -4.20
CA ALA A 39 -2.64 1.69 -4.90
C ALA A 39 -3.55 2.58 -5.75
N PRO A 40 -3.58 3.90 -5.53
CA PRO A 40 -4.58 4.75 -6.16
C PRO A 40 -4.23 5.15 -7.59
N ASP A 41 -2.95 5.27 -7.94
CA ASP A 41 -2.52 5.88 -9.20
C ASP A 41 -2.03 4.88 -10.26
N ALA A 42 -2.14 5.27 -11.51
CA ALA A 42 -1.75 4.43 -12.64
C ALA A 42 -0.23 4.35 -12.85
N ARG A 43 0.56 5.39 -12.50
CA ARG A 43 2.02 5.35 -12.66
C ARG A 43 2.63 4.25 -11.81
N ALA A 44 2.42 4.28 -10.51
CA ALA A 44 2.93 3.26 -9.60
C ALA A 44 2.25 1.90 -9.85
N GLY A 45 0.94 1.91 -10.17
CA GLY A 45 0.19 0.72 -10.55
C GLY A 45 0.76 0.00 -11.76
N ALA A 46 1.35 0.72 -12.72
CA ALA A 46 2.03 0.15 -13.88
C ALA A 46 3.41 -0.43 -13.57
N MET A 47 3.95 -0.14 -12.39
CA MET A 47 5.27 -0.59 -11.94
C MET A 47 5.20 -1.62 -10.80
N GLY A 48 4.12 -2.42 -10.72
CA GLY A 48 3.97 -3.44 -9.67
C GLY A 48 3.62 -2.86 -8.30
N ASP A 49 2.92 -1.73 -8.25
CA ASP A 49 2.59 -0.98 -7.04
C ASP A 49 3.84 -0.50 -6.26
N VAL A 50 4.79 0.09 -7.00
CA VAL A 50 6.04 0.65 -6.48
C VAL A 50 6.02 2.17 -6.58
N GLY A 51 6.20 2.87 -5.46
CA GLY A 51 6.07 4.32 -5.42
C GLY A 51 6.82 5.04 -4.29
N VAL A 52 7.36 4.32 -3.31
CA VAL A 52 7.94 4.90 -2.08
C VAL A 52 9.21 5.71 -2.34
N ALA A 53 10.03 5.28 -3.30
CA ALA A 53 11.31 5.92 -3.63
C ALA A 53 11.38 6.45 -5.07
N THR A 54 10.33 6.30 -5.87
CA THR A 54 10.27 6.86 -7.24
C THR A 54 10.34 8.38 -7.23
N ASP A 55 10.65 8.97 -8.40
CA ASP A 55 10.65 10.41 -8.55
C ASP A 55 9.35 11.05 -8.02
N PRO A 56 9.44 12.25 -7.41
CA PRO A 56 8.29 12.97 -6.90
C PRO A 56 7.24 13.23 -7.98
N ASP A 57 5.98 12.97 -7.66
CA ASP A 57 4.82 13.29 -8.48
C ASP A 57 3.65 13.77 -7.60
N VAL A 58 2.49 14.05 -8.20
CA VAL A 58 1.33 14.57 -7.45
C VAL A 58 0.72 13.50 -6.53
N PHE A 59 0.85 12.20 -6.86
CA PHE A 59 0.35 11.08 -6.06
C PHE A 59 1.30 10.63 -4.94
N SER A 60 2.40 11.35 -4.72
CA SER A 60 3.36 11.05 -3.65
C SER A 60 2.73 11.07 -2.25
N GLN A 61 1.54 11.68 -2.07
CA GLN A 61 0.79 11.67 -0.81
C GLN A 61 0.55 10.26 -0.27
N TYR A 62 0.14 9.33 -1.12
CA TYR A 62 -0.13 7.94 -0.74
C TYR A 62 1.15 7.13 -0.50
N TRP A 63 2.17 7.36 -1.33
CA TRP A 63 3.39 6.55 -1.32
C TRP A 63 4.41 7.03 -0.30
N ASN A 64 4.75 8.31 -0.36
CA ASN A 64 5.75 8.95 0.49
C ASN A 64 5.66 10.48 0.36
N PRO A 65 4.95 11.18 1.25
CA PRO A 65 4.81 12.62 1.16
C PRO A 65 6.13 13.39 1.36
N ALA A 66 7.19 12.74 1.91
CA ALA A 66 8.49 13.36 2.03
C ALA A 66 9.17 13.66 0.67
N LYS A 67 8.65 13.14 -0.45
CA LYS A 67 9.15 13.43 -1.79
C LYS A 67 8.82 14.86 -2.28
N TYR A 68 7.75 15.48 -1.81
CA TYR A 68 7.27 16.76 -2.35
C TYR A 68 8.26 17.90 -2.33
N PRO A 69 9.14 18.11 -1.33
CA PRO A 69 10.14 19.17 -1.39
C PRO A 69 11.11 19.07 -2.57
N PHE A 70 11.31 17.85 -3.10
CA PHE A 70 12.14 17.60 -4.28
C PHE A 70 11.38 17.70 -5.61
N ASN A 71 10.08 17.94 -5.60
CA ASN A 71 9.31 18.09 -6.84
C ASN A 71 9.75 19.34 -7.60
N ILE A 72 9.88 19.23 -8.92
CA ILE A 72 10.25 20.36 -9.79
C ILE A 72 9.11 21.39 -9.82
N ALA A 73 7.86 20.93 -9.96
CA ALA A 73 6.70 21.79 -9.93
C ALA A 73 6.48 22.37 -8.53
N ARG A 74 6.06 23.63 -8.47
CA ARG A 74 5.72 24.29 -7.21
C ARG A 74 4.38 23.83 -6.64
N ALA A 75 3.43 23.51 -7.51
CA ALA A 75 2.12 23.01 -7.14
C ALA A 75 1.58 22.06 -8.21
N GLY A 76 0.74 21.14 -7.79
CA GLY A 76 0.06 20.22 -8.70
C GLY A 76 -1.21 19.68 -8.08
N VAL A 77 -2.15 19.29 -8.95
CA VAL A 77 -3.37 18.57 -8.58
C VAL A 77 -3.54 17.36 -9.49
N ALA A 78 -4.12 16.29 -8.96
CA ALA A 78 -4.34 15.08 -9.74
C ALA A 78 -5.60 14.37 -9.32
N MET A 79 -6.15 13.58 -10.24
CA MET A 79 -7.25 12.66 -10.02
C MET A 79 -6.88 11.30 -10.61
N SER A 80 -7.23 10.24 -9.91
CA SER A 80 -7.17 8.89 -10.44
C SER A 80 -8.51 8.18 -10.30
N TYR A 81 -8.73 7.23 -11.18
CA TYR A 81 -9.92 6.38 -11.22
C TYR A 81 -9.51 4.94 -11.52
N THR A 82 -9.94 4.04 -10.67
CA THR A 82 -9.69 2.60 -10.80
C THR A 82 -11.00 1.84 -10.61
N PRO A 83 -11.59 1.30 -11.69
CA PRO A 83 -12.65 0.31 -11.58
C PRO A 83 -12.07 -0.95 -10.94
N TRP A 84 -12.57 -1.29 -9.75
CA TRP A 84 -12.02 -2.37 -8.94
C TRP A 84 -12.84 -3.65 -9.09
N LEU A 85 -12.19 -4.83 -9.08
CA LEU A 85 -12.82 -6.15 -9.12
C LEU A 85 -13.86 -6.34 -10.26
N ARG A 86 -13.65 -5.73 -11.42
CA ARG A 86 -14.59 -5.75 -12.57
C ARG A 86 -14.95 -7.15 -13.06
N GLN A 87 -14.12 -8.15 -12.77
CA GLN A 87 -14.42 -9.55 -13.08
C GLN A 87 -15.52 -10.14 -12.20
N LEU A 88 -15.77 -9.55 -11.02
CA LEU A 88 -16.80 -10.00 -10.08
C LEU A 88 -18.02 -9.09 -10.08
N VAL A 89 -17.81 -7.77 -10.01
CA VAL A 89 -18.87 -6.77 -9.84
C VAL A 89 -18.54 -5.53 -10.66
N ASN A 90 -19.54 -4.83 -11.20
CA ASN A 90 -19.32 -3.74 -12.14
C ASN A 90 -19.33 -2.33 -11.52
N ASP A 91 -19.56 -2.20 -10.23
CA ASP A 91 -19.86 -0.96 -9.52
C ASP A 91 -18.98 -0.68 -8.31
N ILE A 92 -17.87 -1.44 -8.19
CA ILE A 92 -16.82 -1.16 -7.21
C ILE A 92 -15.78 -0.23 -7.84
N ASP A 93 -15.62 0.95 -7.27
CA ASP A 93 -14.77 2.00 -7.84
C ASP A 93 -13.91 2.67 -6.78
N LEU A 94 -12.64 2.90 -7.12
CA LEU A 94 -11.72 3.70 -6.33
C LEU A 94 -11.43 5.02 -7.05
N ILE A 95 -11.65 6.12 -6.36
CA ILE A 95 -11.33 7.47 -6.82
C ILE A 95 -10.36 8.10 -5.82
N ASN A 96 -9.30 8.70 -6.31
CA ASN A 96 -8.38 9.48 -5.48
C ASN A 96 -8.17 10.86 -6.08
N LEU A 97 -8.24 11.88 -5.24
CA LEU A 97 -7.87 13.26 -5.55
C LEU A 97 -6.66 13.62 -4.72
N ALA A 98 -5.62 14.18 -5.31
CA ALA A 98 -4.41 14.59 -4.61
C ALA A 98 -3.96 15.98 -5.05
N GLY A 99 -3.26 16.67 -4.17
CA GLY A 99 -2.66 17.95 -4.49
C GLY A 99 -1.55 18.32 -3.52
N PHE A 100 -0.62 19.14 -4.00
CA PHE A 100 0.47 19.64 -3.18
C PHE A 100 0.82 21.10 -3.54
N TYR A 101 1.45 21.77 -2.60
CA TYR A 101 2.03 23.08 -2.76
C TYR A 101 3.36 23.21 -2.02
N ARG A 102 4.43 23.56 -2.74
CA ARG A 102 5.75 23.82 -2.14
C ARG A 102 5.78 25.23 -1.53
N ILE A 103 6.13 25.31 -0.26
CA ILE A 103 6.32 26.55 0.51
C ILE A 103 7.82 26.88 0.49
N GLY A 104 8.21 27.78 -0.43
CA GLY A 104 9.63 28.05 -0.69
C GLY A 104 10.35 26.82 -1.27
N ASP A 105 11.65 26.70 -0.96
CA ASP A 105 12.51 25.68 -1.55
C ASP A 105 12.62 24.40 -0.69
N TYR A 106 12.23 24.47 0.59
CA TYR A 106 12.53 23.43 1.57
C TYR A 106 11.32 22.72 2.16
N SER A 107 10.12 23.21 1.91
CA SER A 107 8.92 22.65 2.54
C SER A 107 7.78 22.50 1.54
N ALA A 108 6.87 21.57 1.83
CA ALA A 108 5.62 21.46 1.09
C ALA A 108 4.47 21.06 2.01
N VAL A 109 3.26 21.42 1.61
CA VAL A 109 2.00 20.91 2.15
C VAL A 109 1.29 20.13 1.07
N SER A 110 0.57 19.09 1.46
CA SER A 110 -0.17 18.27 0.52
C SER A 110 -1.43 17.73 1.18
N ALA A 111 -2.39 17.34 0.37
CA ALA A 111 -3.62 16.71 0.83
C ALA A 111 -4.10 15.70 -0.21
N SER A 112 -4.83 14.69 0.24
CA SER A 112 -5.59 13.82 -0.65
C SER A 112 -6.93 13.40 -0.07
N LEU A 113 -7.84 13.03 -0.96
CA LEU A 113 -9.13 12.43 -0.65
C LEU A 113 -9.27 11.15 -1.45
N THR A 114 -9.42 10.04 -0.74
CA THR A 114 -9.71 8.73 -1.34
C THR A 114 -11.16 8.40 -1.06
N TYR A 115 -11.90 7.97 -2.09
CA TYR A 115 -13.25 7.47 -1.99
C TYR A 115 -13.30 6.08 -2.64
N PHE A 116 -13.81 5.11 -1.92
CA PHE A 116 -13.95 3.74 -2.37
C PHE A 116 -15.41 3.31 -2.22
N SER A 117 -16.09 3.11 -3.37
CA SER A 117 -17.42 2.51 -3.43
C SER A 117 -17.29 0.98 -3.42
N LEU A 118 -18.03 0.31 -2.55
CA LEU A 118 -18.11 -1.15 -2.53
C LEU A 118 -19.26 -1.69 -3.39
N GLY A 119 -19.89 -0.81 -4.19
CA GLY A 119 -21.00 -1.17 -5.08
C GLY A 119 -22.37 -1.18 -4.41
N GLU A 120 -23.36 -1.69 -5.12
CA GLU A 120 -24.73 -1.82 -4.63
C GLU A 120 -24.98 -3.26 -4.19
N VAL A 121 -25.45 -3.44 -2.96
CA VAL A 121 -25.81 -4.75 -2.40
C VAL A 121 -27.32 -4.77 -2.12
N THR A 122 -28.05 -5.65 -2.79
CA THR A 122 -29.49 -5.84 -2.53
C THR A 122 -29.67 -6.96 -1.52
N MET A 123 -30.29 -6.66 -0.39
CA MET A 123 -30.61 -7.63 0.65
C MET A 123 -31.84 -8.45 0.22
N LEU A 124 -31.72 -9.78 0.22
CA LEU A 124 -32.74 -10.71 -0.24
C LEU A 124 -34.01 -10.72 0.64
N ASP A 125 -33.88 -10.33 1.91
CA ASP A 125 -34.97 -10.43 2.88
C ASP A 125 -36.01 -9.31 2.76
N ASN A 126 -35.64 -8.15 2.20
CA ASN A 126 -36.50 -6.96 2.20
C ASN A 126 -36.41 -6.11 0.92
N ASP A 127 -35.77 -6.61 -0.15
CA ASP A 127 -35.52 -5.89 -1.41
C ASP A 127 -34.83 -4.52 -1.21
N MET A 128 -34.10 -4.34 -0.09
CA MET A 128 -33.43 -3.10 0.19
C MET A 128 -32.04 -3.07 -0.43
N THR A 129 -31.73 -1.98 -1.12
CA THR A 129 -30.41 -1.75 -1.69
C THR A 129 -29.59 -0.83 -0.80
N ILE A 130 -28.44 -1.28 -0.39
CA ILE A 130 -27.43 -0.51 0.35
C ILE A 130 -26.24 -0.16 -0.56
N LYS A 131 -25.53 0.91 -0.23
CA LYS A 131 -24.37 1.42 -0.98
C LYS A 131 -23.20 1.68 -0.02
N PRO A 132 -22.52 0.63 0.42
CA PRO A 132 -21.41 0.79 1.33
C PRO A 132 -20.23 1.52 0.67
N TYR A 133 -19.53 2.33 1.45
CA TYR A 133 -18.36 3.06 0.98
C TYR A 133 -17.35 3.34 2.09
N GLU A 134 -16.12 3.56 1.68
CA GLU A 134 -15.03 4.00 2.56
C GLU A 134 -14.44 5.31 2.03
N MET A 135 -14.02 6.17 2.93
CA MET A 135 -13.44 7.46 2.60
C MET A 135 -12.28 7.76 3.53
N ALA A 136 -11.19 8.30 2.97
CA ALA A 136 -10.05 8.78 3.74
C ALA A 136 -9.64 10.16 3.24
N PHE A 137 -9.46 11.09 4.18
CA PHE A 137 -8.93 12.42 3.92
C PHE A 137 -7.62 12.60 4.68
N ASP A 138 -6.56 12.97 3.98
CA ASP A 138 -5.27 13.20 4.58
C ASP A 138 -4.65 14.54 4.20
N VAL A 139 -3.88 15.08 5.14
CA VAL A 139 -3.05 16.27 4.97
C VAL A 139 -1.65 15.95 5.44
N ALA A 140 -0.64 16.46 4.72
CA ALA A 140 0.74 16.27 5.11
C ALA A 140 1.54 17.57 5.07
N TYR A 141 2.55 17.61 5.93
CA TYR A 141 3.62 18.60 5.89
C TYR A 141 4.95 17.87 5.70
N SER A 142 5.73 18.31 4.72
CA SER A 142 7.04 17.77 4.41
C SER A 142 8.09 18.86 4.41
N ARG A 143 9.32 18.49 4.83
CA ARG A 143 10.43 19.42 4.92
C ARG A 143 11.78 18.73 4.63
N MET A 144 12.63 19.43 3.88
CA MET A 144 14.03 19.05 3.74
C MET A 144 14.76 19.23 5.05
N LEU A 145 15.43 18.18 5.51
CA LEU A 145 16.31 18.18 6.69
C LEU A 145 17.76 18.47 6.28
N SER A 146 18.12 18.11 5.05
CA SER A 146 19.37 18.44 4.38
C SER A 146 19.13 18.57 2.88
N GLU A 147 20.15 18.86 2.10
CA GLU A 147 20.06 18.94 0.63
C GLU A 147 19.56 17.65 -0.02
N ASN A 148 19.79 16.51 0.62
CA ASN A 148 19.46 15.19 0.07
C ASN A 148 18.39 14.43 0.85
N LEU A 149 17.98 14.90 2.03
CA LEU A 149 17.07 14.20 2.93
C LEU A 149 15.87 15.08 3.28
N SER A 150 14.69 14.54 3.18
CA SER A 150 13.46 15.14 3.67
C SER A 150 12.68 14.19 4.56
N ALA A 151 11.82 14.76 5.40
CA ALA A 151 10.86 14.04 6.23
C ALA A 151 9.47 14.61 6.04
N ALA A 152 8.46 13.80 6.34
CA ALA A 152 7.07 14.24 6.35
C ALA A 152 6.28 13.58 7.47
N ILE A 153 5.23 14.29 7.90
CA ILE A 153 4.19 13.76 8.77
C ILE A 153 2.87 14.02 8.05
N ALA A 154 2.02 13.00 7.96
CA ALA A 154 0.65 13.14 7.51
C ALA A 154 -0.33 12.81 8.63
N LEU A 155 -1.49 13.43 8.60
CA LEU A 155 -2.63 13.11 9.46
C LEU A 155 -3.79 12.69 8.58
N ARG A 156 -4.48 11.62 8.96
CA ARG A 156 -5.56 10.99 8.19
C ARG A 156 -6.80 10.83 9.04
N ALA A 157 -7.95 11.24 8.50
CA ALA A 157 -9.27 10.91 9.01
C ALA A 157 -9.91 9.86 8.11
N ILE A 158 -10.43 8.79 8.69
CA ILE A 158 -11.01 7.64 8.01
C ILE A 158 -12.47 7.53 8.40
N TYR A 159 -13.33 7.31 7.41
CA TYR A 159 -14.75 7.07 7.58
C TYR A 159 -15.16 5.87 6.72
N SER A 160 -15.79 4.89 7.32
CA SER A 160 -16.24 3.66 6.64
C SER A 160 -17.69 3.38 7.01
N ASP A 161 -18.56 3.37 6.02
CA ASP A 161 -19.98 3.08 6.18
C ASP A 161 -20.32 1.82 5.37
N LEU A 162 -20.31 0.69 6.05
CA LEU A 162 -20.52 -0.62 5.42
C LEU A 162 -22.00 -0.96 5.28
N GLN A 163 -22.90 -0.30 6.00
CA GLN A 163 -24.36 -0.45 5.92
C GLN A 163 -24.87 -1.91 6.00
N TYR A 164 -24.11 -2.84 6.63
CA TYR A 164 -24.41 -4.27 6.55
C TYR A 164 -25.52 -4.73 7.51
N SER A 165 -26.08 -3.84 8.33
CA SER A 165 -27.24 -4.10 9.15
C SER A 165 -28.14 -2.87 9.26
N MET A 166 -29.45 -3.11 9.48
CA MET A 166 -30.42 -2.08 9.83
C MET A 166 -30.65 -1.99 11.33
N ASP A 167 -29.95 -2.79 12.12
CA ASP A 167 -30.04 -2.72 13.56
C ASP A 167 -29.52 -1.35 14.04
N GLU A 168 -30.18 -0.78 15.02
CA GLU A 168 -29.82 0.53 15.60
C GLU A 168 -28.41 0.55 16.22
N ASP A 169 -27.83 -0.63 16.41
CA ASP A 169 -26.52 -0.82 17.04
C ASP A 169 -25.34 -0.77 16.03
N VAL A 170 -25.61 -0.64 14.71
CA VAL A 170 -24.57 -0.54 13.68
C VAL A 170 -24.34 0.92 13.30
N GLU A 171 -23.15 1.43 13.57
CA GLU A 171 -22.73 2.79 13.26
C GLU A 171 -21.59 2.80 12.23
N PRO A 172 -21.47 3.87 11.42
CA PRO A 172 -20.29 4.05 10.56
C PRO A 172 -19.00 4.10 11.38
N GLY A 173 -18.03 3.30 10.97
CA GLY A 173 -16.72 3.26 11.57
C GLY A 173 -15.93 4.55 11.34
N LYS A 174 -15.21 5.02 12.34
CA LYS A 174 -14.35 6.21 12.28
C LYS A 174 -13.01 5.89 12.90
N ALA A 175 -11.92 6.28 12.20
CA ALA A 175 -10.58 6.14 12.74
C ALA A 175 -9.73 7.36 12.37
N PHE A 176 -8.67 7.58 13.17
CA PHE A 176 -7.66 8.59 12.90
C PHE A 176 -6.30 7.93 12.86
N ALA A 177 -5.46 8.38 11.91
CA ALA A 177 -4.13 7.85 11.73
C ALA A 177 -3.12 8.94 11.41
N ALA A 178 -1.86 8.61 11.58
CA ALA A 178 -0.72 9.42 11.16
C ALA A 178 0.24 8.58 10.33
N ASP A 179 0.91 9.23 9.38
CA ASP A 179 2.01 8.63 8.63
C ASP A 179 3.32 9.35 8.97
N ILE A 180 4.43 8.60 8.97
CA ILE A 180 5.79 9.14 9.11
C ILE A 180 6.58 8.68 7.90
N ALA A 181 7.17 9.62 7.18
CA ALA A 181 7.88 9.33 5.96
C ALA A 181 9.25 10.00 5.90
N LEU A 182 10.21 9.34 5.25
CA LEU A 182 11.53 9.82 4.94
C LEU A 182 11.83 9.58 3.46
N TYR A 183 12.53 10.52 2.84
CA TYR A 183 12.99 10.39 1.47
C TYR A 183 14.39 10.96 1.33
N TYR A 184 15.29 10.13 0.79
CA TYR A 184 16.65 10.51 0.43
C TYR A 184 16.80 10.50 -1.09
N ASN A 185 17.37 11.57 -1.65
CA ASN A 185 17.60 11.70 -3.07
C ASN A 185 19.01 12.27 -3.30
N ASN A 186 19.82 11.57 -4.09
CA ASN A 186 21.18 11.98 -4.37
C ASN A 186 21.65 11.51 -5.74
N TYR A 187 22.53 12.29 -6.35
CA TYR A 187 23.20 11.89 -7.58
C TYR A 187 24.42 11.02 -7.24
N ILE A 188 24.55 9.93 -7.99
CA ILE A 188 25.68 9.00 -7.91
C ILE A 188 26.27 8.79 -9.31
N ILE A 189 27.57 8.55 -9.40
CA ILE A 189 28.23 8.28 -10.69
C ILE A 189 28.33 6.78 -10.88
N LEU A 190 27.71 6.27 -11.97
CA LEU A 190 27.82 4.88 -12.40
C LEU A 190 28.47 4.85 -13.79
N GLY A 191 29.72 4.38 -13.82
CA GLY A 191 30.54 4.49 -15.01
C GLY A 191 30.86 5.96 -15.32
N ASP A 192 30.36 6.45 -16.44
CA ASP A 192 30.50 7.83 -16.93
C ASP A 192 29.16 8.62 -16.91
N ARG A 193 28.12 8.07 -16.26
CA ARG A 193 26.80 8.67 -16.16
C ARG A 193 26.47 9.11 -14.75
N GLU A 194 25.87 10.28 -14.64
CA GLU A 194 25.28 10.78 -13.38
C GLU A 194 23.87 10.23 -13.26
N CYS A 195 23.68 9.33 -12.30
CA CYS A 195 22.42 8.65 -12.02
C CYS A 195 21.77 9.22 -10.77
N MET A 196 20.44 9.22 -10.68
CA MET A 196 19.72 9.64 -9.49
C MET A 196 19.30 8.42 -8.67
N LEU A 197 19.77 8.37 -7.41
CA LEU A 197 19.40 7.34 -6.42
C LEU A 197 18.36 7.93 -5.47
N GLY A 198 17.17 7.31 -5.44
CA GLY A 198 16.13 7.56 -4.44
C GLY A 198 16.08 6.43 -3.43
N LEU A 199 15.98 6.77 -2.13
CA LEU A 199 15.64 5.83 -1.06
C LEU A 199 14.45 6.39 -0.30
N GLY A 200 13.48 5.55 0.02
CA GLY A 200 12.26 5.97 0.70
C GLY A 200 11.87 5.04 1.83
N MET A 201 11.27 5.62 2.87
CA MET A 201 10.60 4.91 3.94
C MET A 201 9.28 5.61 4.23
N ASN A 202 8.22 4.83 4.41
CA ASN A 202 6.94 5.33 4.89
C ASN A 202 6.32 4.31 5.85
N ILE A 203 5.96 4.76 7.05
CA ILE A 203 5.10 4.01 7.96
C ILE A 203 3.75 4.71 7.91
N SER A 204 2.79 4.10 7.24
CA SER A 204 1.46 4.67 7.03
C SER A 204 0.43 4.05 7.97
N ASN A 205 -0.64 4.81 8.25
CA ASN A 205 -1.78 4.38 9.05
C ASN A 205 -1.43 3.98 10.50
N ILE A 206 -0.50 4.67 11.14
CA ILE A 206 -0.29 4.54 12.59
C ILE A 206 -1.48 5.21 13.28
N GLY A 207 -2.47 4.42 13.76
CA GLY A 207 -3.72 5.03 14.19
C GLY A 207 -4.55 4.22 15.17
N THR A 208 -5.77 4.68 15.36
CA THR A 208 -6.77 4.00 16.18
C THR A 208 -7.30 2.75 15.47
N LYS A 209 -7.82 1.81 16.23
CA LYS A 209 -8.67 0.75 15.66
C LYS A 209 -9.98 1.37 15.16
N ILE A 210 -10.69 0.67 14.29
CA ILE A 210 -12.01 1.03 13.80
C ILE A 210 -13.05 0.06 14.35
N SER A 211 -14.24 0.57 14.63
CA SER A 211 -15.38 -0.21 15.11
C SER A 211 -16.64 0.22 14.38
N TYR A 212 -17.56 -0.73 14.18
CA TYR A 212 -18.86 -0.52 13.53
C TYR A 212 -20.04 -0.84 14.44
N ASP A 213 -19.79 -1.19 15.71
CA ASP A 213 -20.76 -1.66 16.70
C ASP A 213 -20.61 -0.92 18.04
N GLY A 214 -20.32 0.39 17.97
CA GLY A 214 -20.17 1.22 19.17
C GLY A 214 -18.95 0.87 20.05
N GLY A 215 -18.00 0.09 19.53
CA GLY A 215 -16.76 -0.29 20.23
C GLY A 215 -16.77 -1.71 20.81
N ALA A 216 -17.80 -2.51 20.56
CA ALA A 216 -17.83 -3.91 21.01
C ALA A 216 -16.77 -4.74 20.27
N THR A 217 -16.61 -4.56 18.95
CA THR A 217 -15.51 -5.14 18.19
C THR A 217 -14.60 -4.05 17.62
N ASN A 218 -13.29 -4.26 17.70
CA ASN A 218 -12.32 -3.28 17.26
C ASN A 218 -11.31 -3.92 16.32
N GLU A 219 -11.29 -3.47 15.05
CA GLU A 219 -10.37 -3.97 14.03
C GLU A 219 -9.17 -3.03 13.85
N PHE A 220 -8.00 -3.61 13.62
CA PHE A 220 -6.81 -2.84 13.24
C PHE A 220 -6.98 -2.27 11.85
N ILE A 221 -6.61 -1.01 11.65
CA ILE A 221 -6.43 -0.44 10.31
C ILE A 221 -5.09 -0.89 9.72
N PRO A 222 -4.90 -0.90 8.39
CA PRO A 222 -3.70 -1.46 7.75
C PRO A 222 -2.47 -0.56 7.95
N THR A 223 -1.91 -0.57 9.15
CA THR A 223 -0.62 0.06 9.42
C THR A 223 0.44 -0.66 8.61
N ASN A 224 1.18 0.06 7.76
CA ASN A 224 2.11 -0.55 6.81
C ASN A 224 3.48 0.13 6.82
N LEU A 225 4.53 -0.65 7.00
CA LEU A 225 5.91 -0.23 6.76
C LEU A 225 6.24 -0.47 5.28
N ARG A 226 6.67 0.58 4.60
CA ARG A 226 7.16 0.54 3.22
C ARG A 226 8.59 1.02 3.17
N LEU A 227 9.46 0.24 2.53
CA LEU A 227 10.84 0.59 2.23
C LEU A 227 11.05 0.49 0.73
N GLY A 228 11.62 1.51 0.13
CA GLY A 228 11.81 1.55 -1.32
C GLY A 228 13.18 2.06 -1.73
N ALA A 229 13.61 1.63 -2.92
CA ALA A 229 14.77 2.16 -3.62
C ALA A 229 14.46 2.36 -5.10
N SER A 230 14.99 3.41 -5.68
CA SER A 230 14.85 3.74 -7.09
C SER A 230 16.17 4.25 -7.67
N LEU A 231 16.49 3.82 -8.88
CA LEU A 231 17.66 4.26 -9.62
C LEU A 231 17.24 4.73 -11.01
N LEU A 232 17.38 6.03 -11.27
CA LEU A 232 17.19 6.60 -12.60
C LEU A 232 18.55 6.68 -13.29
N TYR A 233 18.65 6.04 -14.46
CA TYR A 233 19.84 6.00 -15.31
C TYR A 233 19.57 6.74 -16.63
N PRO A 234 20.29 7.84 -16.94
CA PRO A 234 20.18 8.52 -18.22
C PRO A 234 20.97 7.74 -19.29
N ILE A 235 20.24 7.18 -20.26
CA ILE A 235 20.85 6.49 -21.42
C ILE A 235 21.50 7.52 -22.34
N ASP A 236 20.79 8.60 -22.63
CA ASP A 236 21.26 9.78 -23.37
C ASP A 236 20.42 11.02 -23.00
N GLU A 237 20.53 12.11 -23.74
CA GLU A 237 19.83 13.38 -23.48
C GLU A 237 18.30 13.27 -23.53
N TYR A 238 17.76 12.28 -24.26
CA TYR A 238 16.32 12.10 -24.46
C TYR A 238 15.78 10.86 -23.77
N ASN A 239 16.64 9.89 -23.46
CA ASN A 239 16.23 8.57 -23.02
C ASN A 239 16.69 8.31 -21.59
N THR A 240 15.75 8.00 -20.70
CA THR A 240 16.05 7.56 -19.33
C THR A 240 15.38 6.22 -19.04
N ILE A 241 15.99 5.44 -18.17
CA ILE A 241 15.40 4.22 -17.61
C ILE A 241 15.51 4.26 -16.11
N SER A 242 14.42 3.91 -15.42
CA SER A 242 14.39 3.84 -13.96
C SER A 242 14.07 2.41 -13.52
N PHE A 243 14.76 1.94 -12.51
CA PHE A 243 14.51 0.68 -11.82
C PHE A 243 14.08 0.99 -10.39
N SER A 244 12.98 0.42 -9.95
CA SER A 244 12.45 0.68 -8.61
C SER A 244 12.02 -0.61 -7.93
N VAL A 245 12.15 -0.66 -6.60
CA VAL A 245 11.73 -1.78 -5.77
C VAL A 245 11.15 -1.24 -4.47
N ASP A 246 10.01 -1.79 -4.07
CA ASP A 246 9.40 -1.54 -2.76
C ASP A 246 9.20 -2.86 -2.02
N ILE A 247 9.47 -2.84 -0.73
CA ILE A 247 9.24 -3.93 0.21
C ILE A 247 8.29 -3.42 1.27
N ASN A 248 7.28 -4.21 1.58
CA ASN A 248 6.20 -3.86 2.48
C ASN A 248 5.99 -4.93 3.54
N LYS A 249 5.60 -4.51 4.75
CA LYS A 249 5.09 -5.38 5.81
C LYS A 249 3.96 -4.67 6.54
N LEU A 250 2.81 -5.36 6.67
CA LEU A 250 1.75 -4.89 7.56
C LEU A 250 2.22 -5.00 9.00
N LEU A 251 2.16 -3.89 9.72
CA LEU A 251 2.51 -3.80 11.14
C LEU A 251 1.25 -3.99 12.00
N VAL A 252 0.56 -5.09 11.74
CA VAL A 252 -0.69 -5.49 12.39
C VAL A 252 -0.48 -6.88 12.97
N PRO A 253 -0.90 -7.14 14.22
CA PRO A 253 -0.74 -8.46 14.82
C PRO A 253 -1.44 -9.56 14.01
N THR A 254 -0.77 -10.69 13.86
CA THR A 254 -1.37 -11.86 13.22
C THR A 254 -2.49 -12.40 14.10
N ARG A 255 -3.70 -12.50 13.54
CA ARG A 255 -4.86 -13.03 14.25
C ARG A 255 -4.72 -14.55 14.41
N PRO A 256 -4.90 -15.10 15.61
CA PRO A 256 -4.97 -16.55 15.81
C PRO A 256 -6.04 -17.18 14.92
N THR A 257 -5.74 -18.30 14.30
CA THR A 257 -6.62 -18.89 13.28
C THR A 257 -7.78 -19.66 13.90
N TYR A 258 -8.88 -19.79 13.15
CA TYR A 258 -10.01 -20.61 13.54
C TYR A 258 -9.60 -22.09 13.78
N ALA A 259 -8.63 -22.60 13.01
CA ALA A 259 -8.11 -23.96 13.21
C ALA A 259 -7.35 -24.11 14.54
N GLN A 260 -6.59 -23.10 14.96
CA GLN A 260 -5.96 -23.09 16.29
C GLN A 260 -7.00 -23.12 17.41
N PHE A 261 -8.07 -22.32 17.27
CA PHE A 261 -9.20 -22.36 18.20
C PHE A 261 -9.83 -23.75 18.29
N LEU A 262 -10.13 -24.38 17.16
CA LEU A 262 -10.71 -25.74 17.13
C LEU A 262 -9.78 -26.76 17.80
N GLU A 263 -8.48 -26.73 17.51
CA GLU A 263 -7.49 -27.61 18.09
C GLU A 263 -7.40 -27.42 19.61
N GLU A 264 -7.32 -26.19 20.10
CA GLU A 264 -7.18 -25.87 21.51
C GLU A 264 -8.42 -26.23 22.33
N LYS A 265 -9.62 -25.94 21.81
CA LYS A 265 -10.88 -26.28 22.45
C LYS A 265 -11.29 -27.75 22.26
N GLY A 266 -10.54 -28.51 21.43
CA GLY A 266 -10.78 -29.94 21.17
C GLY A 266 -11.98 -30.23 20.25
N TYR A 267 -12.35 -29.26 19.43
CA TYR A 267 -13.41 -29.40 18.43
C TYR A 267 -12.94 -30.18 17.19
N SER A 268 -13.89 -30.71 16.41
CA SER A 268 -13.57 -31.34 15.14
C SER A 268 -13.13 -30.30 14.11
N PRO A 269 -12.11 -30.58 13.25
CA PRO A 269 -11.69 -29.64 12.21
C PRO A 269 -12.78 -29.23 11.23
N ASP A 270 -13.83 -30.05 11.08
CA ASP A 270 -14.96 -29.79 10.18
C ASP A 270 -16.17 -29.14 10.91
N GLU A 271 -16.03 -28.81 12.20
CA GLU A 271 -17.11 -28.24 12.98
C GLU A 271 -17.41 -26.79 12.56
N GLN A 272 -18.67 -26.51 12.33
CA GLN A 272 -19.16 -25.21 11.86
C GLN A 272 -20.12 -24.58 12.87
N GLY A 273 -20.30 -23.26 12.77
CA GLY A 273 -21.25 -22.53 13.61
C GLY A 273 -20.70 -22.03 14.94
N LEU A 274 -19.39 -22.14 15.18
CA LEU A 274 -18.74 -21.70 16.41
C LEU A 274 -18.12 -20.29 16.32
N GLN A 275 -18.62 -19.43 15.42
CA GLN A 275 -18.06 -18.10 15.20
C GLN A 275 -18.13 -17.20 16.44
N SER A 276 -19.21 -17.29 17.21
CA SER A 276 -19.37 -16.55 18.48
C SER A 276 -18.40 -17.04 19.56
N GLU A 277 -18.16 -18.36 19.62
CA GLU A 277 -17.22 -18.94 20.56
C GLU A 277 -15.77 -18.61 20.17
N TYR A 278 -15.47 -18.62 18.88
CA TYR A 278 -14.18 -18.16 18.36
C TYR A 278 -13.93 -16.68 18.68
N ALA A 279 -14.93 -15.81 18.53
CA ALA A 279 -14.81 -14.41 18.90
C ALA A 279 -14.54 -14.24 20.41
N SER A 280 -15.27 -14.99 21.26
CA SER A 280 -15.03 -14.97 22.71
C SER A 280 -13.65 -15.52 23.09
N TRP A 281 -13.17 -16.55 22.38
CA TRP A 281 -11.84 -17.09 22.59
C TRP A 281 -10.74 -16.09 22.21
N LEU A 282 -10.90 -15.29 21.15
CA LEU A 282 -9.97 -14.20 20.80
C LEU A 282 -9.89 -13.14 21.92
N ASP A 283 -11.00 -12.87 22.62
CA ASP A 283 -11.01 -11.99 23.78
C ASP A 283 -10.28 -12.64 24.97
N GLU A 284 -10.52 -13.93 25.24
CA GLU A 284 -9.80 -14.69 26.27
C GLU A 284 -8.28 -14.71 26.03
N GLU A 285 -7.84 -14.85 24.77
CA GLU A 285 -6.44 -14.77 24.36
C GLU A 285 -5.87 -13.34 24.37
N GLY A 286 -6.71 -12.34 24.61
CA GLY A 286 -6.34 -10.93 24.69
C GLY A 286 -5.93 -10.32 23.34
N TYR A 287 -6.37 -10.90 22.21
CA TYR A 287 -6.10 -10.33 20.89
C TYR A 287 -6.79 -8.97 20.72
N ASN A 288 -8.03 -8.86 21.16
CA ASN A 288 -8.80 -7.63 21.05
C ASN A 288 -8.31 -6.53 22.00
N ASP A 289 -7.59 -6.88 23.07
CA ASP A 289 -6.99 -5.94 24.02
C ASP A 289 -5.66 -5.35 23.55
N ILE A 290 -5.05 -5.91 22.49
CA ILE A 290 -3.80 -5.38 21.96
C ILE A 290 -4.03 -3.94 21.46
N SER A 291 -3.33 -2.96 22.03
CA SER A 291 -3.38 -1.59 21.52
C SER A 291 -2.70 -1.46 20.16
N SER A 292 -3.11 -0.47 19.33
CA SER A 292 -2.52 -0.26 17.99
C SER A 292 -0.99 -0.13 18.05
N ILE A 293 -0.45 0.62 18.98
CA ILE A 293 1.00 0.80 19.13
C ILE A 293 1.69 -0.51 19.56
N SER A 294 1.11 -1.25 20.53
CA SER A 294 1.65 -2.55 20.93
C SER A 294 1.61 -3.55 19.77
N GLY A 295 0.55 -3.49 18.95
CA GLY A 295 0.37 -4.32 17.77
C GLY A 295 1.50 -4.13 16.75
N ILE A 296 1.93 -2.89 16.50
CA ILE A 296 3.05 -2.58 15.61
C ILE A 296 4.33 -3.35 16.01
N PHE A 297 4.65 -3.39 17.30
CA PHE A 297 5.84 -4.11 17.77
C PHE A 297 5.66 -5.62 17.81
N LYS A 298 4.46 -6.10 18.14
CA LYS A 298 4.15 -7.53 18.14
C LYS A 298 4.22 -8.14 16.75
N SER A 299 3.77 -7.43 15.73
CA SER A 299 3.71 -7.88 14.32
C SER A 299 5.04 -8.35 13.73
N PHE A 300 6.15 -8.21 14.43
CA PHE A 300 7.45 -8.70 13.97
C PHE A 300 7.79 -10.12 14.49
N ASN A 301 6.99 -10.67 15.40
CA ASN A 301 7.28 -11.96 16.03
C ASN A 301 6.03 -12.64 16.61
N ASP A 302 4.88 -12.53 15.97
CA ASP A 302 3.61 -13.11 16.45
C ASP A 302 2.97 -14.13 15.50
N ALA A 303 3.58 -14.37 14.34
CA ALA A 303 3.11 -15.39 13.43
C ALA A 303 3.22 -16.79 14.06
N PRO A 304 2.16 -17.62 14.03
CA PRO A 304 2.15 -18.96 14.63
C PRO A 304 3.26 -19.89 14.13
N GLY A 305 3.66 -19.77 12.86
CA GLY A 305 4.76 -20.51 12.26
C GLY A 305 6.15 -19.92 12.54
N GLY A 306 6.25 -18.94 13.45
CA GLY A 306 7.51 -18.26 13.83
C GLY A 306 8.14 -17.48 12.68
N MET A 307 9.45 -17.28 12.73
CA MET A 307 10.19 -16.45 11.76
C MET A 307 9.98 -16.85 10.29
N SER A 308 9.72 -18.12 10.01
CA SER A 308 9.45 -18.58 8.64
C SER A 308 8.12 -18.04 8.10
N GLU A 309 7.11 -17.92 8.94
CA GLU A 309 5.82 -17.33 8.57
C GLU A 309 5.89 -15.79 8.55
N GLU A 310 6.63 -15.19 9.50
CA GLU A 310 6.89 -13.75 9.50
C GLU A 310 7.51 -13.25 8.18
N LEU A 311 8.47 -14.00 7.64
CA LEU A 311 9.08 -13.67 6.34
C LEU A 311 8.08 -13.77 5.17
N LYS A 312 7.04 -14.58 5.29
CA LYS A 312 5.97 -14.70 4.27
C LYS A 312 4.99 -13.52 4.29
N GLU A 313 4.96 -12.74 5.36
CA GLU A 313 4.17 -11.51 5.45
C GLU A 313 4.80 -10.33 4.70
N ILE A 314 6.06 -10.47 4.31
CA ILE A 314 6.74 -9.49 3.47
C ILE A 314 6.24 -9.63 2.04
N TYR A 315 5.73 -8.54 1.50
CA TYR A 315 5.29 -8.44 0.11
C TYR A 315 5.90 -7.21 -0.55
N GLY A 316 5.83 -7.12 -1.85
CA GLY A 316 6.39 -5.96 -2.54
C GLY A 316 6.35 -6.06 -4.05
N GLY A 317 6.98 -5.12 -4.70
CA GLY A 317 7.01 -5.02 -6.13
C GLY A 317 8.35 -4.57 -6.69
N ILE A 318 8.52 -4.85 -7.96
CA ILE A 318 9.61 -4.32 -8.77
C ILE A 318 9.01 -3.64 -10.00
N GLY A 319 9.59 -2.53 -10.41
CA GLY A 319 9.12 -1.76 -11.56
C GLY A 319 10.26 -1.21 -12.40
N VAL A 320 9.97 -1.05 -13.68
CA VAL A 320 10.84 -0.42 -14.65
C VAL A 320 10.04 0.63 -15.40
N GLU A 321 10.59 1.83 -15.51
CA GLU A 321 10.04 2.93 -16.31
C GLU A 321 11.08 3.36 -17.35
N TYR A 322 10.74 3.28 -18.65
CA TYR A 322 11.47 3.92 -19.72
C TYR A 322 10.77 5.21 -20.09
N CYS A 323 11.51 6.31 -20.16
CA CYS A 323 10.96 7.62 -20.51
C CYS A 323 11.72 8.24 -21.68
N TYR A 324 10.98 8.65 -22.71
CA TYR A 324 11.48 9.35 -23.89
C TYR A 324 11.11 10.83 -23.81
N ASN A 325 12.13 11.68 -23.91
CA ASN A 325 12.04 13.14 -23.97
C ASN A 325 11.22 13.75 -22.80
N GLN A 326 11.19 13.07 -21.65
CA GLN A 326 10.34 13.44 -20.50
C GLN A 326 8.83 13.57 -20.82
N GLN A 327 8.39 12.99 -21.93
CA GLN A 327 7.02 13.09 -22.45
C GLN A 327 6.32 11.73 -22.52
N PHE A 328 6.97 10.72 -23.05
CA PHE A 328 6.38 9.41 -23.23
C PHE A 328 7.05 8.41 -22.29
N SER A 329 6.26 7.71 -21.52
CA SER A 329 6.74 6.69 -20.60
C SER A 329 6.11 5.35 -20.92
N LEU A 330 6.92 4.29 -20.89
CA LEU A 330 6.47 2.90 -20.90
C LEU A 330 6.91 2.26 -19.57
N ARG A 331 6.02 1.50 -18.98
CA ARG A 331 6.22 0.91 -17.66
C ARG A 331 5.86 -0.56 -17.65
N ALA A 332 6.62 -1.30 -16.87
CA ALA A 332 6.32 -2.70 -16.56
C ALA A 332 6.67 -2.97 -15.09
N GLY A 333 5.96 -3.88 -14.47
CA GLY A 333 6.23 -4.26 -13.09
C GLY A 333 5.72 -5.64 -12.74
N TYR A 334 6.12 -6.09 -11.57
CA TYR A 334 5.65 -7.34 -10.98
C TYR A 334 5.43 -7.12 -9.49
N HIS A 335 4.28 -7.54 -9.01
CA HIS A 335 3.93 -7.55 -7.59
C HIS A 335 3.88 -8.98 -7.06
N TYR A 336 4.44 -9.17 -5.88
CA TYR A 336 4.51 -10.47 -5.22
C TYR A 336 4.00 -10.39 -3.78
N GLU A 337 3.10 -11.29 -3.44
CA GLU A 337 2.67 -11.60 -2.09
C GLU A 337 2.59 -13.11 -1.92
N ASN A 338 2.95 -13.61 -0.74
CA ASN A 338 2.96 -15.04 -0.48
C ASN A 338 1.55 -15.65 -0.58
N GLU A 339 1.43 -16.89 -1.09
CA GLU A 339 0.16 -17.56 -1.32
C GLU A 339 -0.65 -17.84 -0.04
N PHE A 340 0.01 -17.94 1.10
CA PHE A 340 -0.64 -18.13 2.40
C PHE A 340 -1.01 -16.80 3.09
N LYS A 341 -0.55 -15.66 2.58
CA LYS A 341 -0.74 -14.33 3.18
C LYS A 341 -1.59 -13.37 2.32
N GLY A 342 -2.18 -13.84 1.23
CA GLY A 342 -3.06 -13.03 0.36
C GLY A 342 -2.97 -13.41 -1.12
N ASN A 343 -1.84 -13.99 -1.55
CA ASN A 343 -1.64 -14.54 -2.91
C ASN A 343 -1.80 -13.52 -4.05
N ARG A 344 -1.50 -12.23 -3.81
CA ARG A 344 -1.52 -11.21 -4.85
C ARG A 344 -0.23 -11.27 -5.67
N LYS A 345 -0.29 -11.97 -6.80
CA LYS A 345 0.82 -12.10 -7.76
C LYS A 345 0.34 -11.65 -9.11
N TYR A 346 0.91 -10.57 -9.64
CA TYR A 346 0.51 -10.02 -10.93
C TYR A 346 1.61 -9.26 -11.63
N TYR A 347 1.55 -9.27 -12.94
CA TYR A 347 2.32 -8.40 -13.82
C TYR A 347 1.54 -7.14 -14.10
N THR A 348 2.24 -6.04 -14.31
CA THR A 348 1.63 -4.77 -14.69
C THR A 348 2.31 -4.18 -15.90
N LEU A 349 1.54 -3.54 -16.74
CA LEU A 349 2.00 -2.78 -17.89
C LEU A 349 1.33 -1.42 -17.88
N GLY A 350 2.01 -0.41 -18.40
CA GLY A 350 1.39 0.90 -18.53
C GLY A 350 2.14 1.85 -19.43
N ALA A 351 1.45 2.92 -19.76
CA ALA A 351 1.99 4.00 -20.56
C ALA A 351 1.60 5.34 -19.96
N GLY A 352 2.46 6.33 -20.12
CA GLY A 352 2.25 7.69 -19.69
C GLY A 352 2.57 8.69 -20.79
N PHE A 353 1.81 9.78 -20.80
CA PHE A 353 2.04 10.91 -21.67
C PHE A 353 2.02 12.19 -20.87
N LYS A 354 3.11 12.96 -20.92
CA LYS A 354 3.26 14.23 -20.25
C LYS A 354 3.42 15.35 -21.26
N MET A 355 2.55 16.32 -21.18
CA MET A 355 2.69 17.62 -21.86
C MET A 355 2.98 18.70 -20.82
N SER A 356 3.37 19.89 -21.26
CA SER A 356 3.85 20.98 -20.40
C SER A 356 2.98 21.26 -19.14
N VAL A 357 1.69 20.99 -19.20
CA VAL A 357 0.74 21.31 -18.12
C VAL A 357 -0.01 20.11 -17.56
N PHE A 358 -0.05 18.99 -18.24
CA PHE A 358 -0.76 17.81 -17.77
C PHE A 358 0.00 16.51 -18.06
N SER A 359 -0.26 15.49 -17.26
CA SER A 359 0.17 14.11 -17.50
C SER A 359 -1.04 13.19 -17.44
N LEU A 360 -1.09 12.25 -18.39
CA LEU A 360 -2.10 11.19 -18.45
C LEU A 360 -1.38 9.86 -18.37
N ASP A 361 -1.76 9.00 -17.43
CA ASP A 361 -1.19 7.68 -17.24
C ASP A 361 -2.28 6.62 -17.26
N GLY A 362 -1.97 5.48 -17.85
CA GLY A 362 -2.81 4.29 -17.87
C GLY A 362 -2.02 3.07 -17.45
N ALA A 363 -2.64 2.19 -16.67
CA ALA A 363 -2.06 0.92 -16.25
C ALA A 363 -3.04 -0.23 -16.44
N TYR A 364 -2.49 -1.40 -16.69
CA TYR A 364 -3.21 -2.65 -16.85
C TYR A 364 -2.54 -3.74 -16.04
N LEU A 365 -3.35 -4.44 -15.24
CA LEU A 365 -2.91 -5.52 -14.37
C LEU A 365 -3.28 -6.87 -14.98
N ILE A 366 -2.32 -7.80 -15.00
CA ILE A 366 -2.46 -9.17 -15.51
C ILE A 366 -2.13 -10.11 -14.36
N SER A 367 -3.12 -10.83 -13.84
CA SER A 367 -2.89 -11.76 -12.74
C SER A 367 -2.01 -12.94 -13.15
N ALA A 368 -1.07 -13.30 -12.28
CA ALA A 368 -0.27 -14.52 -12.40
C ALA A 368 -0.96 -15.74 -11.75
N ALA A 369 -1.94 -15.51 -10.87
CA ALA A 369 -2.69 -16.56 -10.19
C ALA A 369 -4.01 -16.85 -10.94
N GLN A 370 -4.39 -18.13 -10.99
CA GLN A 370 -5.68 -18.51 -11.59
C GLN A 370 -6.85 -17.95 -10.75
N SER A 371 -7.87 -17.47 -11.44
CA SER A 371 -9.11 -16.94 -10.82
C SER A 371 -8.90 -15.79 -9.82
N ASN A 372 -7.89 -14.96 -10.03
CA ASN A 372 -7.68 -13.77 -9.21
C ASN A 372 -8.66 -12.67 -9.63
N PRO A 373 -9.48 -12.15 -8.71
CA PRO A 373 -10.47 -11.09 -9.02
C PRO A 373 -9.84 -9.76 -9.48
N LEU A 374 -8.55 -9.55 -9.22
CA LEU A 374 -7.83 -8.36 -9.66
C LEU A 374 -7.41 -8.40 -11.13
N ASP A 375 -7.55 -9.56 -11.80
CA ASP A 375 -7.18 -9.69 -13.20
C ASP A 375 -7.90 -8.68 -14.08
N GLN A 376 -7.20 -8.14 -15.08
CA GLN A 376 -7.70 -7.13 -16.02
C GLN A 376 -8.11 -5.80 -15.38
N THR A 377 -7.60 -5.47 -14.19
CA THR A 377 -7.84 -4.16 -13.59
C THR A 377 -7.15 -3.06 -14.40
N LEU A 378 -7.92 -2.06 -14.78
CA LEU A 378 -7.44 -0.83 -15.42
C LEU A 378 -7.32 0.28 -14.38
N ARG A 379 -6.29 1.11 -14.50
CA ARG A 379 -6.13 2.34 -13.70
C ARG A 379 -5.85 3.52 -14.62
N PHE A 380 -6.45 4.65 -14.32
CA PHE A 380 -6.24 5.90 -15.06
C PHE A 380 -5.90 7.01 -14.08
N SER A 381 -4.94 7.84 -14.47
CA SER A 381 -4.52 9.00 -13.68
C SER A 381 -4.35 10.22 -14.59
N LEU A 382 -4.85 11.34 -14.13
CA LEU A 382 -4.69 12.65 -14.78
C LEU A 382 -4.13 13.62 -13.75
N SER A 383 -3.02 14.26 -14.07
CA SER A 383 -2.40 15.28 -13.21
C SER A 383 -2.13 16.58 -13.96
N PHE A 384 -2.17 17.68 -13.23
CA PHE A 384 -1.92 19.02 -13.76
C PHE A 384 -0.81 19.70 -12.95
N ASP A 385 0.14 20.28 -13.70
CA ASP A 385 1.15 21.19 -13.19
C ASP A 385 0.58 22.62 -13.18
N MET A 386 0.43 23.16 -11.98
CA MET A 386 -0.18 24.49 -11.78
C MET A 386 0.75 25.62 -12.23
N ASP A 387 2.07 25.41 -12.25
CA ASP A 387 3.01 26.40 -12.76
C ASP A 387 2.89 26.52 -14.28
N GLY A 388 2.80 25.42 -14.99
CA GLY A 388 2.55 25.39 -16.43
C GLY A 388 1.20 26.01 -16.80
N LEU A 389 0.15 25.76 -16.01
CA LEU A 389 -1.16 26.39 -16.21
C LEU A 389 -1.09 27.90 -16.04
N ARG A 390 -0.44 28.40 -14.98
CA ARG A 390 -0.27 29.85 -14.75
C ARG A 390 0.46 30.53 -15.91
N ASP A 391 1.49 29.90 -16.45
CA ASP A 391 2.25 30.44 -17.58
C ASP A 391 1.44 30.46 -18.88
N LEU A 392 0.54 29.49 -19.08
CA LEU A 392 -0.43 29.49 -20.18
C LEU A 392 -1.39 30.70 -20.09
N PHE A 393 -1.98 30.94 -18.92
CA PHE A 393 -2.93 32.05 -18.71
C PHE A 393 -2.27 33.43 -18.70
N ARG A 394 -0.96 33.54 -18.46
CA ARG A 394 -0.21 34.79 -18.55
C ARG A 394 0.16 35.19 -19.97
N ARG A 395 0.11 34.28 -20.93
CA ARG A 395 0.41 34.54 -22.34
C ARG A 395 -0.79 35.06 -23.13
N TYR A 396 -1.95 35.12 -22.51
CA TYR A 396 -3.19 35.73 -23.00
C TYR A 396 -3.57 36.90 -22.11
#